data_3fd80033397e4fa336f82034a39fe7a5
#
_entry.id   3fd80033397e4fa336f82034a39fe7a5
#
_cell.length_a   1.000
_cell.length_b   1.000
_cell.length_c   1.000
_cell.angle_alpha   90.00
_cell.angle_beta   90.00
_cell.angle_gamma   90.00
#
_symmetry.space_group_name_H-M   'P 1'
#
loop_
_entity.id
_entity.type
_entity.pdbx_description
1 polymer ?
#
loop_
_entity_poly.entity_id
_entity_poly.type
_entity_poly.pdbx_seq_one_letter_code
_entity_poly.pdbx_strand_id
1 'polypeptide(L)'
;MFGALLRPAQKHPVLTLCVSVLVMLGLAAPALGMKVVDPGRDTFSRDIPAMQVYDRLNHAFPELLAKHEVVTRSTPDKAAQVKQALTDLGRRAQADPLFAANAEPVVRTSADGRISVLELAVPFPAPSAEAIASLDRVRQVFVPATVGRLSDVESRVSGDVARGRDYVAHEKDILPLVIGFLLLATFLMTVWAFRSVVIGLIGVLLNLLSAGAALGLLVVFFQGTWAEGLLAFDSLGAIASRVPLFLFVILFGLSMDYQVFVVSRSQEAMRGGVPAREAVLEGISRSAKVVTSAAIVMVTVFGAFVALHLAEMKQMGFCLAAAVLLDAVVIRLMVLPSVLLLLGDRAWWPLRPAHRTGQAGQEGYAGQAGLKENTIPTAGALENVR
;
A
#
# COMPACT_ATOMS: atom_id res chain seq x y z
N MET A 1 0.71 15.83 26.95
CA MET A 1 -0.09 15.71 25.71
C MET A 1 -0.59 14.28 25.50
N PHE A 2 0.25 13.24 25.54
CA PHE A 2 -0.15 11.83 25.32
C PHE A 2 -1.15 11.28 26.34
N GLY A 3 -1.04 11.65 27.63
CA GLY A 3 -1.99 11.22 28.64
C GLY A 3 -3.43 11.68 28.39
N ALA A 4 -3.63 12.78 27.67
CA ALA A 4 -4.96 13.25 27.29
C ALA A 4 -5.60 12.39 26.19
N LEU A 5 -4.80 11.91 25.21
CA LEU A 5 -5.25 11.03 24.12
C LEU A 5 -5.52 9.59 24.59
N LEU A 6 -4.82 9.12 25.63
CA LEU A 6 -5.05 7.80 26.23
C LEU A 6 -6.23 7.77 27.22
N ARG A 7 -6.62 8.92 27.78
CA ARG A 7 -7.73 9.00 28.76
C ARG A 7 -9.05 8.39 28.29
N PRO A 8 -9.51 8.62 27.05
CA PRO A 8 -10.73 7.99 26.55
C PRO A 8 -10.65 6.46 26.56
N ALA A 9 -9.54 5.89 26.09
CA ALA A 9 -9.32 4.44 26.04
C ALA A 9 -9.26 3.82 27.47
N GLN A 10 -8.76 4.57 28.46
CA GLN A 10 -8.69 4.13 29.86
C GLN A 10 -10.06 4.16 30.55
N LYS A 11 -10.85 5.25 30.35
CA LYS A 11 -12.14 5.47 31.02
C LYS A 11 -13.29 4.70 30.38
N HIS A 12 -13.33 4.69 29.05
CA HIS A 12 -14.41 4.10 28.28
C HIS A 12 -13.87 3.29 27.09
N PRO A 13 -13.20 2.14 27.33
CA PRO A 13 -12.52 1.39 26.28
C PRO A 13 -13.46 0.91 25.16
N VAL A 14 -14.67 0.47 25.50
CA VAL A 14 -15.67 0.00 24.52
C VAL A 14 -16.12 1.15 23.63
N LEU A 15 -16.49 2.29 24.22
CA LEU A 15 -16.93 3.46 23.45
C LEU A 15 -15.83 3.98 22.53
N THR A 16 -14.59 4.10 23.05
CA THR A 16 -13.43 4.54 22.29
C THR A 16 -13.15 3.61 21.12
N LEU A 17 -13.19 2.30 21.36
CA LEU A 17 -13.02 1.30 20.30
C LEU A 17 -14.09 1.43 19.22
N CYS A 18 -15.38 1.44 19.61
CA CYS A 18 -16.48 1.53 18.66
C CYS A 18 -16.43 2.82 17.83
N VAL A 19 -16.21 3.97 18.48
CA VAL A 19 -16.13 5.27 17.77
C VAL A 19 -14.92 5.30 16.83
N SER A 20 -13.73 4.90 17.30
CA SER A 20 -12.53 4.91 16.48
C SER A 20 -12.61 3.97 15.28
N VAL A 21 -13.15 2.75 15.48
CA VAL A 21 -13.37 1.79 14.39
C VAL A 21 -14.42 2.31 13.41
N LEU A 22 -15.51 2.90 13.89
CA LEU A 22 -16.54 3.48 13.04
C LEU A 22 -15.99 4.64 12.19
N VAL A 23 -15.21 5.52 12.78
CA VAL A 23 -14.52 6.61 12.04
C VAL A 23 -13.59 6.05 10.98
N MET A 24 -12.77 5.06 11.33
CA MET A 24 -11.84 4.44 10.38
C MET A 24 -12.56 3.72 9.24
N LEU A 25 -13.68 3.03 9.53
CA LEU A 25 -14.51 2.40 8.50
C LEU A 25 -15.20 3.45 7.61
N GLY A 26 -15.66 4.56 8.19
CA GLY A 26 -16.20 5.69 7.45
C GLY A 26 -15.16 6.29 6.49
N LEU A 27 -13.90 6.44 6.95
CA LEU A 27 -12.80 6.88 6.10
C LEU A 27 -12.43 5.84 5.03
N ALA A 28 -12.61 4.55 5.30
CA ALA A 28 -12.32 3.48 4.35
C ALA A 28 -13.41 3.30 3.28
N ALA A 29 -14.65 3.70 3.55
CA ALA A 29 -15.79 3.50 2.65
C ALA A 29 -15.58 4.03 1.22
N PRO A 30 -14.98 5.22 0.99
CA PRO A 30 -14.70 5.71 -0.37
C PRO A 30 -13.78 4.80 -1.18
N ALA A 31 -12.91 4.00 -0.54
CA ALA A 31 -12.03 3.07 -1.23
C ALA A 31 -12.79 2.00 -2.03
N LEU A 32 -14.03 1.68 -1.66
CA LEU A 32 -14.89 0.75 -2.40
C LEU A 32 -15.25 1.26 -3.79
N GLY A 33 -15.25 2.58 -3.99
CA GLY A 33 -15.48 3.25 -5.28
C GLY A 33 -14.20 3.62 -6.02
N MET A 34 -13.04 3.08 -5.63
CA MET A 34 -11.76 3.41 -6.23
C MET A 34 -11.66 2.93 -7.68
N LYS A 35 -11.39 3.88 -8.57
CA LYS A 35 -11.04 3.62 -9.96
C LYS A 35 -9.53 3.68 -10.11
N VAL A 36 -8.96 2.71 -10.80
CA VAL A 36 -7.52 2.66 -11.06
C VAL A 36 -7.24 2.75 -12.54
N VAL A 37 -6.20 3.49 -12.88
CA VAL A 37 -5.76 3.71 -14.27
C VAL A 37 -4.23 3.62 -14.31
N ASP A 38 -3.67 3.09 -15.42
CA ASP A 38 -2.23 3.22 -15.63
C ASP A 38 -1.91 4.71 -15.91
N PRO A 39 -1.06 5.34 -15.08
CA PRO A 39 -0.73 6.75 -15.26
C PRO A 39 0.08 6.94 -16.54
N GLY A 40 -0.55 7.48 -17.56
CA GLY A 40 0.10 7.85 -18.81
C GLY A 40 0.96 9.10 -18.67
N ARG A 41 1.39 9.63 -19.81
CA ARG A 41 2.16 10.89 -19.88
C ARG A 41 1.38 12.10 -19.36
N ASP A 42 0.07 12.00 -19.28
CA ASP A 42 -0.84 13.06 -18.81
C ASP A 42 -0.68 13.38 -17.32
N THR A 43 -0.03 12.50 -16.55
CA THR A 43 0.25 12.69 -15.12
C THR A 43 1.47 13.57 -14.82
N PHE A 44 2.25 13.89 -15.83
CA PHE A 44 3.42 14.76 -15.67
C PHE A 44 3.00 16.23 -15.65
N SER A 45 3.64 17.02 -14.78
CA SER A 45 3.40 18.46 -14.72
C SER A 45 3.68 19.14 -16.06
N ARG A 46 2.82 20.08 -16.44
CA ARG A 46 2.98 20.94 -17.63
C ARG A 46 4.09 21.99 -17.49
N ASP A 47 4.68 22.12 -16.30
CA ASP A 47 5.88 22.94 -16.09
C ASP A 47 7.14 22.30 -16.71
N ILE A 48 7.09 21.02 -17.06
CA ILE A 48 8.20 20.31 -17.71
C ILE A 48 8.22 20.71 -19.20
N PRO A 49 9.34 21.29 -19.72
CA PRO A 49 9.40 21.74 -21.12
C PRO A 49 9.09 20.66 -22.15
N ALA A 50 9.48 19.42 -21.89
CA ALA A 50 9.18 18.28 -22.76
C ALA A 50 7.67 18.01 -22.86
N MET A 51 6.90 18.24 -21.77
CA MET A 51 5.45 18.09 -21.78
C MET A 51 4.75 19.19 -22.55
N GLN A 52 5.28 20.41 -22.52
CA GLN A 52 4.76 21.51 -23.36
C GLN A 52 4.99 21.23 -24.87
N VAL A 53 6.12 20.58 -25.21
CA VAL A 53 6.34 20.11 -26.59
C VAL A 53 5.39 18.99 -26.97
N TYR A 54 5.15 18.04 -26.05
CA TYR A 54 4.21 16.96 -26.23
C TYR A 54 2.77 17.46 -26.44
N ASP A 55 2.32 18.45 -25.65
CA ASP A 55 1.02 19.05 -25.82
C ASP A 55 0.88 19.78 -27.17
N ARG A 56 1.93 20.52 -27.61
CA ARG A 56 1.95 21.14 -28.94
C ARG A 56 1.88 20.10 -30.05
N LEU A 57 2.57 18.96 -29.89
CA LEU A 57 2.50 17.85 -30.83
C LEU A 57 1.09 17.26 -30.92
N ASN A 58 0.46 17.01 -29.77
CA ASN A 58 -0.91 16.50 -29.72
C ASN A 58 -1.95 17.46 -30.32
N HIS A 59 -1.74 18.76 -30.14
CA HIS A 59 -2.58 19.78 -30.80
C HIS A 59 -2.38 19.84 -32.30
N ALA A 60 -1.14 19.63 -32.78
CA ALA A 60 -0.82 19.61 -34.20
C ALA A 60 -1.29 18.33 -34.91
N PHE A 61 -1.33 17.21 -34.18
CA PHE A 61 -1.71 15.88 -34.70
C PHE A 61 -2.75 15.21 -33.80
N PRO A 62 -3.98 15.74 -33.71
CA PRO A 62 -5.00 15.23 -32.80
C PRO A 62 -5.44 13.78 -33.15
N GLU A 63 -5.17 13.31 -34.35
CA GLU A 63 -5.45 11.96 -34.82
C GLU A 63 -4.45 10.91 -34.29
N LEU A 64 -3.31 11.32 -33.70
CA LEU A 64 -2.23 10.46 -33.25
C LEU A 64 -2.07 10.42 -31.73
N LEU A 65 -3.14 10.63 -30.97
CA LEU A 65 -3.08 10.67 -29.49
C LEU A 65 -2.70 9.32 -28.87
N ALA A 66 -3.12 8.22 -29.48
CA ALA A 66 -2.71 6.88 -29.13
C ALA A 66 -2.59 6.00 -30.38
N LYS A 67 -2.00 4.83 -30.24
CA LYS A 67 -1.91 3.85 -31.33
C LYS A 67 -2.10 2.43 -30.82
N HIS A 68 -2.69 1.60 -31.69
CA HIS A 68 -2.66 0.15 -31.54
C HIS A 68 -1.65 -0.45 -32.49
N GLU A 69 -0.96 -1.49 -32.06
CA GLU A 69 0.00 -2.26 -32.82
C GLU A 69 -0.46 -3.71 -32.90
N VAL A 70 -0.90 -4.16 -34.08
CA VAL A 70 -1.20 -5.56 -34.31
C VAL A 70 0.05 -6.25 -34.79
N VAL A 71 0.65 -7.05 -33.91
CA VAL A 71 1.89 -7.79 -34.17
C VAL A 71 1.53 -9.21 -34.59
N THR A 72 2.07 -9.67 -35.69
CA THR A 72 1.86 -11.03 -36.20
C THR A 72 3.21 -11.74 -36.38
N ARG A 73 3.22 -13.02 -36.06
CA ARG A 73 4.34 -13.94 -36.29
C ARG A 73 3.90 -15.07 -37.20
N SER A 74 4.65 -15.29 -38.28
CA SER A 74 4.39 -16.35 -39.25
C SER A 74 5.67 -16.88 -39.87
N THR A 75 5.56 -17.91 -40.70
CA THR A 75 6.64 -18.36 -41.58
C THR A 75 6.82 -17.40 -42.76
N PRO A 76 8.04 -17.24 -43.32
CA PRO A 76 8.32 -16.29 -44.41
C PRO A 76 7.47 -16.50 -45.67
N ASP A 77 7.09 -17.72 -45.97
CA ASP A 77 6.22 -18.08 -47.11
C ASP A 77 4.80 -17.48 -46.97
N LYS A 78 4.32 -17.24 -45.75
CA LYS A 78 3.02 -16.62 -45.47
C LYS A 78 3.07 -15.08 -45.37
N ALA A 79 4.25 -14.46 -45.44
CA ALA A 79 4.41 -13.02 -45.24
C ALA A 79 3.48 -12.17 -46.14
N ALA A 80 3.30 -12.57 -47.41
CA ALA A 80 2.42 -11.87 -48.33
C ALA A 80 0.93 -11.97 -47.94
N GLN A 81 0.47 -13.14 -47.47
CA GLN A 81 -0.88 -13.34 -47.00
C GLN A 81 -1.16 -12.58 -45.72
N VAL A 82 -0.20 -12.59 -44.78
CA VAL A 82 -0.29 -11.83 -43.54
C VAL A 82 -0.34 -10.32 -43.82
N LYS A 83 0.50 -9.81 -44.73
CA LYS A 83 0.46 -8.40 -45.13
C LYS A 83 -0.87 -8.00 -45.72
N GLN A 84 -1.47 -8.86 -46.57
CA GLN A 84 -2.79 -8.61 -47.14
C GLN A 84 -3.89 -8.61 -46.06
N ALA A 85 -3.86 -9.55 -45.12
CA ALA A 85 -4.84 -9.65 -44.04
C ALA A 85 -4.71 -8.44 -43.08
N LEU A 86 -3.48 -7.97 -42.80
CA LEU A 86 -3.24 -6.76 -42.00
C LEU A 86 -3.72 -5.49 -42.75
N THR A 87 -3.52 -5.39 -44.04
CA THR A 87 -4.04 -4.28 -44.88
C THR A 87 -5.59 -4.28 -44.88
N ASP A 88 -6.22 -5.44 -44.93
CA ASP A 88 -7.68 -5.58 -44.82
C ASP A 88 -8.18 -5.14 -43.42
N LEU A 89 -7.43 -5.50 -42.36
CA LEU A 89 -7.72 -5.06 -41.00
C LEU A 89 -7.61 -3.52 -40.90
N GLY A 90 -6.56 -2.93 -41.47
CA GLY A 90 -6.38 -1.49 -41.52
C GLY A 90 -7.52 -0.75 -42.19
N ARG A 91 -8.00 -1.24 -43.33
CA ARG A 91 -9.18 -0.67 -44.04
C ARG A 91 -10.45 -0.71 -43.19
N ARG A 92 -10.69 -1.83 -42.47
CA ARG A 92 -11.84 -1.95 -41.56
C ARG A 92 -11.74 -0.98 -40.39
N ALA A 93 -10.54 -0.79 -39.84
CA ALA A 93 -10.30 0.17 -38.76
C ALA A 93 -10.55 1.60 -39.26
N GLN A 94 -10.07 1.98 -40.44
CA GLN A 94 -10.31 3.30 -41.00
C GLN A 94 -11.79 3.64 -41.24
N ALA A 95 -12.62 2.63 -41.47
CA ALA A 95 -14.06 2.80 -41.64
C ALA A 95 -14.82 2.91 -40.29
N ASP A 96 -14.18 2.68 -39.17
CA ASP A 96 -14.78 2.72 -37.83
C ASP A 96 -14.47 4.07 -37.16
N PRO A 97 -15.47 4.79 -36.61
CA PRO A 97 -15.29 6.13 -36.01
C PRO A 97 -14.40 6.16 -34.79
N LEU A 98 -14.04 5.01 -34.20
CA LEU A 98 -13.10 4.91 -33.08
C LEU A 98 -11.64 5.05 -33.52
N PHE A 99 -11.36 5.12 -34.83
CA PHE A 99 -10.02 5.23 -35.39
C PHE A 99 -9.88 6.51 -36.23
N ALA A 100 -8.62 6.95 -36.41
CA ALA A 100 -8.33 8.12 -37.19
C ALA A 100 -8.55 7.87 -38.69
N ALA A 101 -9.60 8.45 -39.27
CA ALA A 101 -9.93 8.30 -40.67
C ALA A 101 -8.85 8.85 -41.63
N ASN A 102 -8.12 9.91 -41.19
CA ASN A 102 -7.12 10.60 -41.98
C ASN A 102 -5.69 10.03 -41.84
N ALA A 103 -5.49 9.05 -40.95
CA ALA A 103 -4.19 8.43 -40.77
C ALA A 103 -4.17 7.07 -41.50
N GLU A 104 -3.27 6.94 -42.49
CA GLU A 104 -3.14 5.68 -43.20
C GLU A 104 -2.54 4.59 -42.28
N PRO A 105 -3.16 3.39 -42.23
CA PRO A 105 -2.60 2.25 -41.53
C PRO A 105 -1.25 1.83 -42.09
N VAL A 106 -0.22 1.75 -41.28
CA VAL A 106 1.14 1.42 -41.71
C VAL A 106 1.44 -0.05 -41.41
N VAL A 107 1.70 -0.84 -42.44
CA VAL A 107 2.16 -2.23 -42.31
C VAL A 107 3.67 -2.31 -42.55
N ARG A 108 4.40 -2.78 -41.53
CA ARG A 108 5.85 -3.02 -41.61
C ARG A 108 6.12 -4.51 -41.45
N THR A 109 7.04 -5.06 -42.23
CA THR A 109 7.47 -6.45 -42.14
C THR A 109 8.98 -6.49 -41.87
N SER A 110 9.43 -7.37 -40.97
CA SER A 110 10.84 -7.60 -40.67
C SER A 110 11.60 -8.12 -41.92
N ALA A 111 12.93 -7.91 -41.94
CA ALA A 111 13.77 -8.31 -43.05
C ALA A 111 13.74 -9.83 -43.33
N ASP A 112 13.51 -10.64 -42.30
CA ASP A 112 13.40 -12.10 -42.40
C ASP A 112 11.97 -12.58 -42.77
N GLY A 113 11.02 -11.66 -42.95
CA GLY A 113 9.63 -11.94 -43.29
C GLY A 113 8.79 -12.63 -42.21
N ARG A 114 9.33 -12.81 -40.99
CA ARG A 114 8.67 -13.58 -39.93
C ARG A 114 7.73 -12.76 -39.07
N ILE A 115 7.96 -11.46 -38.93
CA ILE A 115 7.17 -10.57 -38.07
C ILE A 115 6.60 -9.46 -38.93
N SER A 116 5.30 -9.23 -38.84
CA SER A 116 4.64 -8.07 -39.43
C SER A 116 3.88 -7.29 -38.36
N VAL A 117 3.92 -5.97 -38.45
CA VAL A 117 3.27 -5.04 -37.52
C VAL A 117 2.39 -4.09 -38.30
N LEU A 118 1.13 -3.97 -37.89
CA LEU A 118 0.20 -2.95 -38.37
C LEU A 118 0.04 -1.91 -37.28
N GLU A 119 0.30 -0.65 -37.60
CA GLU A 119 0.02 0.49 -36.73
C GLU A 119 -1.34 1.12 -37.09
N LEU A 120 -2.20 1.32 -36.08
CA LEU A 120 -3.52 1.96 -36.20
C LEU A 120 -3.56 3.18 -35.30
N ALA A 121 -3.82 4.34 -35.86
CA ALA A 121 -3.93 5.60 -35.14
C ALA A 121 -5.30 5.72 -34.46
N VAL A 122 -5.30 6.25 -33.22
CA VAL A 122 -6.49 6.44 -32.39
C VAL A 122 -6.56 7.91 -31.94
N PRO A 123 -7.65 8.63 -32.26
CA PRO A 123 -7.79 10.05 -31.95
C PRO A 123 -8.27 10.32 -30.52
N PHE A 124 -8.03 9.39 -29.61
CA PHE A 124 -8.43 9.47 -28.21
C PHE A 124 -7.22 9.19 -27.30
N PRO A 125 -7.12 9.89 -26.14
CA PRO A 125 -6.07 9.60 -25.15
C PRO A 125 -6.13 8.14 -24.69
N ALA A 126 -4.98 7.53 -24.45
CA ALA A 126 -4.87 6.10 -24.09
C ALA A 126 -5.77 5.64 -22.92
N PRO A 127 -5.97 6.43 -21.83
CA PRO A 127 -6.83 6.01 -20.72
C PRO A 127 -8.33 6.24 -20.96
N SER A 128 -8.74 6.81 -22.10
CA SER A 128 -10.16 7.11 -22.38
C SER A 128 -10.99 5.86 -22.65
N ALA A 129 -12.30 5.97 -22.43
CA ALA A 129 -13.26 4.88 -22.70
C ALA A 129 -13.31 4.53 -24.19
N GLU A 130 -13.20 5.53 -25.06
CA GLU A 130 -13.19 5.41 -26.52
C GLU A 130 -11.95 4.65 -27.00
N ALA A 131 -10.78 4.98 -26.47
CA ALA A 131 -9.54 4.27 -26.78
C ALA A 131 -9.57 2.81 -26.31
N ILE A 132 -10.18 2.53 -25.16
CA ILE A 132 -10.39 1.17 -24.67
C ILE A 132 -11.38 0.43 -25.57
N ALA A 133 -12.48 1.08 -25.99
CA ALA A 133 -13.46 0.48 -26.90
C ALA A 133 -12.82 0.15 -28.27
N SER A 134 -11.94 1.03 -28.80
CA SER A 134 -11.21 0.76 -30.04
C SER A 134 -10.29 -0.47 -29.92
N LEU A 135 -9.60 -0.63 -28.78
CA LEU A 135 -8.80 -1.83 -28.51
C LEU A 135 -9.64 -3.11 -28.50
N ASP A 136 -10.81 -3.06 -27.83
CA ASP A 136 -11.74 -4.20 -27.79
C ASP A 136 -12.24 -4.53 -29.21
N ARG A 137 -12.51 -3.52 -30.02
CA ARG A 137 -12.90 -3.71 -31.42
C ARG A 137 -11.81 -4.41 -32.22
N VAL A 138 -10.54 -4.02 -32.06
CA VAL A 138 -9.42 -4.70 -32.71
C VAL A 138 -9.31 -6.15 -32.26
N ARG A 139 -9.31 -6.39 -30.94
CA ARG A 139 -9.09 -7.72 -30.36
C ARG A 139 -10.22 -8.71 -30.62
N GLN A 140 -11.47 -8.25 -30.52
CA GLN A 140 -12.65 -9.14 -30.56
C GLN A 140 -13.31 -9.23 -31.92
N VAL A 141 -13.12 -8.23 -32.79
CA VAL A 141 -13.80 -8.16 -34.08
C VAL A 141 -12.82 -8.22 -35.25
N PHE A 142 -11.86 -7.29 -35.32
CA PHE A 142 -11.03 -7.14 -36.51
C PHE A 142 -9.99 -8.26 -36.66
N VAL A 143 -9.25 -8.56 -35.60
CA VAL A 143 -8.25 -9.64 -35.59
C VAL A 143 -8.88 -11.00 -35.92
N PRO A 144 -9.96 -11.45 -35.26
CA PRO A 144 -10.61 -12.73 -35.61
C PRO A 144 -11.17 -12.76 -37.03
N ALA A 145 -11.62 -11.64 -37.58
CA ALA A 145 -12.19 -11.57 -38.93
C ALA A 145 -11.15 -11.54 -40.05
N THR A 146 -9.88 -11.29 -39.74
CA THR A 146 -8.78 -11.11 -40.70
C THR A 146 -7.62 -12.07 -40.44
N VAL A 147 -6.57 -11.62 -39.75
CA VAL A 147 -5.35 -12.41 -39.46
C VAL A 147 -5.63 -13.67 -38.64
N GLY A 148 -6.64 -13.64 -37.78
CA GLY A 148 -7.06 -14.79 -36.97
C GLY A 148 -7.66 -15.95 -37.75
N ARG A 149 -7.99 -15.77 -39.07
CA ARG A 149 -8.43 -16.83 -39.97
C ARG A 149 -7.28 -17.60 -40.61
N LEU A 150 -6.07 -17.08 -40.52
CA LEU A 150 -4.90 -17.71 -41.10
C LEU A 150 -4.36 -18.81 -40.16
N SER A 151 -4.18 -20.02 -40.69
CA SER A 151 -3.54 -21.11 -39.96
C SER A 151 -2.06 -20.83 -39.75
N ASP A 152 -1.55 -21.22 -38.58
CA ASP A 152 -0.12 -21.08 -38.18
C ASP A 152 0.39 -19.61 -38.15
N VAL A 153 -0.51 -18.67 -37.89
CA VAL A 153 -0.20 -17.26 -37.67
C VAL A 153 -0.57 -16.90 -36.25
N GLU A 154 0.43 -16.50 -35.46
CA GLU A 154 0.21 -15.98 -34.13
C GLU A 154 0.02 -14.47 -34.21
N SER A 155 -1.01 -13.93 -33.58
CA SER A 155 -1.28 -12.50 -33.54
C SER A 155 -1.51 -12.01 -32.11
N ARG A 156 -0.99 -10.81 -31.81
CA ARG A 156 -1.21 -10.10 -30.53
C ARG A 156 -1.42 -8.62 -30.81
N VAL A 157 -2.18 -7.98 -29.95
CA VAL A 157 -2.44 -6.55 -30.03
C VAL A 157 -1.73 -5.86 -28.89
N SER A 158 -0.83 -4.94 -29.22
CA SER A 158 -0.04 -4.10 -28.35
C SER A 158 -0.35 -2.61 -28.60
N GLY A 159 0.49 -1.73 -28.11
CA GLY A 159 0.33 -0.28 -28.18
C GLY A 159 0.05 0.35 -26.80
N ASP A 160 -0.10 1.67 -26.79
CA ASP A 160 -0.20 2.41 -25.53
C ASP A 160 -1.44 2.01 -24.70
N VAL A 161 -2.59 1.89 -25.36
CA VAL A 161 -3.86 1.50 -24.71
C VAL A 161 -3.83 0.06 -24.23
N ALA A 162 -3.32 -0.86 -25.08
CA ALA A 162 -3.22 -2.28 -24.73
C ALA A 162 -2.32 -2.50 -23.53
N ARG A 163 -1.16 -1.85 -23.51
CA ARG A 163 -0.19 -1.94 -22.42
C ARG A 163 -0.78 -1.47 -21.09
N GLY A 164 -1.41 -0.28 -21.07
CA GLY A 164 -2.03 0.25 -19.85
C GLY A 164 -3.15 -0.65 -19.34
N ARG A 165 -4.02 -1.14 -20.23
CA ARG A 165 -5.14 -2.02 -19.84
C ARG A 165 -4.67 -3.39 -19.34
N ASP A 166 -3.75 -4.02 -20.06
CA ASP A 166 -3.24 -5.35 -19.71
C ASP A 166 -2.43 -5.29 -18.42
N TYR A 167 -1.69 -4.19 -18.19
CA TYR A 167 -0.96 -3.94 -16.96
C TYR A 167 -1.91 -3.85 -15.75
N VAL A 168 -2.97 -3.03 -15.85
CA VAL A 168 -3.98 -2.89 -14.78
C VAL A 168 -4.72 -4.21 -14.53
N ALA A 169 -5.04 -4.97 -15.60
CA ALA A 169 -5.66 -6.27 -15.44
C ALA A 169 -4.74 -7.25 -14.70
N HIS A 170 -3.48 -7.32 -15.11
CA HIS A 170 -2.49 -8.18 -14.46
C HIS A 170 -2.24 -7.80 -12.98
N GLU A 171 -2.17 -6.50 -12.67
CA GLU A 171 -2.09 -6.04 -11.28
C GLU A 171 -3.28 -6.49 -10.45
N LYS A 172 -4.51 -6.38 -10.99
CA LYS A 172 -5.73 -6.84 -10.30
C LYS A 172 -5.72 -8.34 -10.02
N ASP A 173 -5.20 -9.14 -10.94
CA ASP A 173 -5.13 -10.60 -10.79
C ASP A 173 -4.09 -11.01 -9.72
N ILE A 174 -2.98 -10.30 -9.63
CA ILE A 174 -1.89 -10.59 -8.68
C ILE A 174 -2.13 -9.96 -7.30
N LEU A 175 -2.84 -8.83 -7.24
CA LEU A 175 -3.06 -8.07 -6.00
C LEU A 175 -3.57 -8.94 -4.83
N PRO A 176 -4.58 -9.83 -4.98
CA PRO A 176 -5.05 -10.68 -3.90
C PRO A 176 -3.98 -11.63 -3.37
N LEU A 177 -3.13 -12.16 -4.26
CA LEU A 177 -2.03 -13.05 -3.88
C LEU A 177 -0.97 -12.30 -3.05
N VAL A 178 -0.58 -11.11 -3.48
CA VAL A 178 0.41 -10.28 -2.76
C VAL A 178 -0.15 -9.85 -1.40
N ILE A 179 -1.40 -9.39 -1.35
CA ILE A 179 -2.07 -9.03 -0.09
C ILE A 179 -2.13 -10.25 0.83
N GLY A 180 -2.60 -11.40 0.35
CA GLY A 180 -2.69 -12.62 1.13
C GLY A 180 -1.32 -13.07 1.68
N PHE A 181 -0.26 -12.98 0.87
CA PHE A 181 1.10 -13.27 1.31
C PHE A 181 1.57 -12.31 2.40
N LEU A 182 1.35 -10.99 2.24
CA LEU A 182 1.74 -9.99 3.23
C LEU A 182 0.98 -10.17 4.55
N LEU A 183 -0.32 -10.43 4.49
CA LEU A 183 -1.14 -10.70 5.68
C LEU A 183 -0.65 -11.95 6.41
N LEU A 184 -0.38 -13.03 5.68
CA LEU A 184 0.12 -14.27 6.25
C LEU A 184 1.51 -14.09 6.84
N ALA A 185 2.44 -13.46 6.14
CA ALA A 185 3.79 -13.20 6.61
C ALA A 185 3.78 -12.33 7.88
N THR A 186 3.00 -11.24 7.88
CA THR A 186 2.83 -10.36 9.05
C THR A 186 2.23 -11.11 10.23
N PHE A 187 1.20 -11.92 9.98
CA PHE A 187 0.56 -12.75 11.00
C PHE A 187 1.56 -13.74 11.62
N LEU A 188 2.24 -14.53 10.80
CA LEU A 188 3.20 -15.53 11.24
C LEU A 188 4.37 -14.90 12.02
N MET A 189 4.91 -13.79 11.52
CA MET A 189 5.99 -13.07 12.19
C MET A 189 5.55 -12.51 13.54
N THR A 190 4.35 -11.94 13.64
CA THR A 190 3.79 -11.46 14.90
C THR A 190 3.54 -12.60 15.89
N VAL A 191 2.97 -13.71 15.42
CA VAL A 191 2.77 -14.92 16.24
C VAL A 191 4.10 -15.48 16.74
N TRP A 192 5.11 -15.55 15.87
CA TRP A 192 6.45 -16.00 16.24
C TRP A 192 7.10 -15.09 17.29
N ALA A 193 7.01 -13.76 17.10
CA ALA A 193 7.61 -12.77 17.99
C ALA A 193 6.98 -12.75 19.39
N PHE A 194 5.64 -12.82 19.48
CA PHE A 194 4.90 -12.68 20.72
C PHE A 194 4.34 -13.98 21.27
N ARG A 195 4.44 -15.08 20.52
CA ARG A 195 3.85 -16.39 20.84
C ARG A 195 2.35 -16.29 21.16
N SER A 196 1.66 -15.38 20.50
CA SER A 196 0.22 -15.15 20.64
C SER A 196 -0.46 -15.03 19.29
N VAL A 197 -1.41 -15.92 19.04
CA VAL A 197 -2.26 -15.92 17.84
C VAL A 197 -3.21 -14.72 17.86
N VAL A 198 -3.72 -14.35 19.05
CA VAL A 198 -4.66 -13.24 19.22
C VAL A 198 -4.00 -11.92 18.87
N ILE A 199 -2.79 -11.66 19.37
CA ILE A 199 -2.02 -10.44 19.02
C ILE A 199 -1.72 -10.40 17.52
N GLY A 200 -1.36 -11.53 16.91
CA GLY A 200 -1.16 -11.62 15.46
C GLY A 200 -2.40 -11.23 14.68
N LEU A 201 -3.56 -11.76 15.06
CA LEU A 201 -4.83 -11.46 14.39
C LEU A 201 -5.23 -9.98 14.57
N ILE A 202 -5.11 -9.46 15.79
CA ILE A 202 -5.38 -8.04 16.08
C ILE A 202 -4.49 -7.16 15.18
N GLY A 203 -3.19 -7.46 15.10
CA GLY A 203 -2.25 -6.69 14.28
C GLY A 203 -2.64 -6.64 12.82
N VAL A 204 -2.98 -7.78 12.24
CA VAL A 204 -3.44 -7.86 10.84
C VAL A 204 -4.72 -7.05 10.63
N LEU A 205 -5.71 -7.19 11.51
CA LEU A 205 -6.97 -6.44 11.40
C LEU A 205 -6.78 -4.93 11.52
N LEU A 206 -5.93 -4.48 12.45
CA LEU A 206 -5.62 -3.06 12.63
C LEU A 206 -4.87 -2.47 11.44
N ASN A 207 -3.93 -3.23 10.85
CA ASN A 207 -3.22 -2.82 9.65
C ASN A 207 -4.15 -2.71 8.44
N LEU A 208 -5.07 -3.68 8.26
CA LEU A 208 -6.08 -3.62 7.21
C LEU A 208 -7.00 -2.40 7.38
N LEU A 209 -7.42 -2.11 8.61
CA LEU A 209 -8.27 -0.97 8.92
C LEU A 209 -7.55 0.35 8.59
N SER A 210 -6.28 0.48 8.97
CA SER A 210 -5.45 1.65 8.66
C SER A 210 -5.22 1.82 7.16
N ALA A 211 -4.88 0.75 6.46
CA ALA A 211 -4.69 0.75 5.02
C ALA A 211 -5.98 1.12 4.27
N GLY A 212 -7.10 0.55 4.67
CA GLY A 212 -8.41 0.87 4.11
C GLY A 212 -8.77 2.35 4.28
N ALA A 213 -8.58 2.91 5.47
CA ALA A 213 -8.84 4.32 5.76
C ALA A 213 -7.93 5.26 4.94
N ALA A 214 -6.65 4.90 4.80
CA ALA A 214 -5.71 5.68 3.99
C ALA A 214 -6.06 5.65 2.49
N LEU A 215 -6.45 4.47 1.97
CA LEU A 215 -6.96 4.35 0.59
C LEU A 215 -8.25 5.14 0.37
N GLY A 216 -9.15 5.14 1.35
CA GLY A 216 -10.37 5.94 1.27
C GLY A 216 -10.08 7.44 1.23
N LEU A 217 -9.15 7.94 2.06
CA LEU A 217 -8.68 9.32 1.97
C LEU A 217 -8.03 9.61 0.61
N LEU A 218 -7.23 8.69 0.07
CA LEU A 218 -6.63 8.83 -1.26
C LEU A 218 -7.72 9.06 -2.33
N VAL A 219 -8.79 8.26 -2.30
CA VAL A 219 -9.92 8.39 -3.23
C VAL A 219 -10.61 9.75 -3.06
N VAL A 220 -10.91 10.17 -1.82
CA VAL A 220 -11.55 11.44 -1.54
C VAL A 220 -10.74 12.62 -2.08
N PHE A 221 -9.42 12.60 -1.91
CA PHE A 221 -8.58 13.73 -2.30
C PHE A 221 -8.18 13.73 -3.78
N PHE A 222 -7.94 12.57 -4.39
CA PHE A 222 -7.34 12.50 -5.73
C PHE A 222 -8.27 12.02 -6.85
N GLN A 223 -9.38 11.35 -6.53
CA GLN A 223 -10.30 10.90 -7.58
C GLN A 223 -11.29 12.00 -8.00
N GLY A 224 -11.55 12.99 -7.14
CA GLY A 224 -12.32 14.20 -7.45
C GLY A 224 -11.43 15.36 -7.85
N THR A 225 -12.05 16.47 -8.29
CA THR A 225 -11.35 17.69 -8.71
C THR A 225 -11.24 18.75 -7.60
N TRP A 226 -11.92 18.56 -6.46
CA TRP A 226 -12.01 19.57 -5.40
C TRP A 226 -10.66 19.90 -4.72
N ALA A 227 -9.73 18.96 -4.69
CA ALA A 227 -8.42 19.12 -4.04
C ALA A 227 -7.31 19.55 -5.02
N GLU A 228 -7.59 19.72 -6.31
CA GLU A 228 -6.59 20.07 -7.34
C GLU A 228 -5.84 21.35 -6.99
N GLY A 229 -6.57 22.42 -6.62
CA GLY A 229 -5.96 23.68 -6.24
C GLY A 229 -5.17 23.64 -4.93
N LEU A 230 -5.50 22.71 -4.02
CA LEU A 230 -4.81 22.55 -2.73
C LEU A 230 -3.48 21.81 -2.87
N LEU A 231 -3.45 20.78 -3.71
CA LEU A 231 -2.30 19.87 -3.86
C LEU A 231 -1.55 20.10 -5.19
N ALA A 232 -1.98 21.07 -5.99
CA ALA A 232 -1.38 21.44 -7.28
C ALA A 232 -1.18 20.22 -8.20
N PHE A 233 -2.26 19.52 -8.54
CA PHE A 233 -2.29 18.39 -9.48
C PHE A 233 -3.54 18.48 -10.34
N ASP A 234 -3.52 17.80 -11.49
CA ASP A 234 -4.69 17.62 -12.35
C ASP A 234 -5.24 16.21 -12.11
N SER A 235 -6.53 16.10 -11.78
CA SER A 235 -7.17 14.81 -11.49
C SER A 235 -7.44 14.05 -12.77
N LEU A 236 -7.06 12.77 -12.78
CA LEU A 236 -7.44 11.85 -13.85
C LEU A 236 -8.82 11.20 -13.63
N GLY A 237 -9.55 11.58 -12.56
CA GLY A 237 -10.77 10.90 -12.14
C GLY A 237 -10.53 9.47 -11.62
N ALA A 238 -9.27 9.10 -11.41
CA ALA A 238 -8.83 7.77 -10.99
C ALA A 238 -7.50 7.83 -10.21
N ILE A 239 -7.18 6.74 -9.53
CA ILE A 239 -5.91 6.56 -8.82
C ILE A 239 -4.93 5.81 -9.73
N ALA A 240 -3.64 6.18 -9.68
CA ALA A 240 -2.59 5.45 -10.38
C ALA A 240 -2.53 3.99 -9.90
N SER A 241 -2.56 3.05 -10.82
CA SER A 241 -2.74 1.61 -10.53
C SER A 241 -1.70 1.04 -9.56
N ARG A 242 -0.46 1.52 -9.65
CA ARG A 242 0.65 1.08 -8.81
C ARG A 242 0.52 1.54 -7.35
N VAL A 243 -0.19 2.64 -7.09
CA VAL A 243 -0.26 3.25 -5.75
C VAL A 243 -0.86 2.32 -4.69
N PRO A 244 -2.00 1.63 -4.92
CA PRO A 244 -2.55 0.72 -3.93
C PRO A 244 -1.61 -0.42 -3.54
N LEU A 245 -0.93 -1.04 -4.50
CA LEU A 245 0.01 -2.13 -4.24
C LEU A 245 1.21 -1.66 -3.42
N PHE A 246 1.87 -0.58 -3.85
CA PHE A 246 3.01 0.00 -3.11
C PHE A 246 2.62 0.44 -1.71
N LEU A 247 1.45 1.04 -1.56
CA LEU A 247 0.93 1.45 -0.27
C LEU A 247 0.77 0.26 0.67
N PHE A 248 0.15 -0.83 0.22
CA PHE A 248 0.02 -2.03 1.03
C PHE A 248 1.37 -2.57 1.48
N VAL A 249 2.32 -2.72 0.56
CA VAL A 249 3.65 -3.27 0.88
C VAL A 249 4.38 -2.41 1.90
N ILE A 250 4.43 -1.10 1.68
CA ILE A 250 5.16 -0.17 2.55
C ILE A 250 4.47 -0.03 3.91
N LEU A 251 3.14 0.13 3.91
CA LEU A 251 2.39 0.33 5.14
C LEU A 251 2.43 -0.90 6.05
N PHE A 252 2.30 -2.10 5.49
CA PHE A 252 2.38 -3.33 6.29
C PHE A 252 3.76 -3.51 6.91
N GLY A 253 4.84 -3.25 6.16
CA GLY A 253 6.20 -3.28 6.71
C GLY A 253 6.39 -2.25 7.83
N LEU A 254 6.02 -1.02 7.56
CA LEU A 254 6.21 0.11 8.50
C LEU A 254 5.35 -0.02 9.78
N SER A 255 4.07 -0.41 9.62
CA SER A 255 3.14 -0.53 10.75
C SER A 255 3.54 -1.66 11.70
N MET A 256 4.12 -2.73 11.17
CA MET A 256 4.56 -3.86 11.98
C MET A 256 5.67 -3.49 12.96
N ASP A 257 6.67 -2.72 12.53
CA ASP A 257 7.80 -2.33 13.39
C ASP A 257 7.31 -1.57 14.63
N TYR A 258 6.35 -0.67 14.46
CA TYR A 258 5.78 0.06 15.58
C TYR A 258 4.94 -0.82 16.51
N GLN A 259 4.18 -1.77 15.95
CA GLN A 259 3.37 -2.69 16.74
C GLN A 259 4.24 -3.60 17.61
N VAL A 260 5.30 -4.15 17.02
CA VAL A 260 6.28 -4.98 17.73
C VAL A 260 6.84 -4.21 18.91
N PHE A 261 7.20 -2.92 18.72
CA PHE A 261 7.77 -2.10 19.76
C PHE A 261 6.82 -1.85 20.95
N VAL A 262 5.56 -1.53 20.68
CA VAL A 262 4.55 -1.30 21.74
C VAL A 262 4.20 -2.59 22.48
N VAL A 263 3.97 -3.67 21.77
CA VAL A 263 3.57 -4.95 22.35
C VAL A 263 4.71 -5.60 23.14
N SER A 264 5.97 -5.48 22.66
CA SER A 264 7.14 -6.00 23.41
C SER A 264 7.33 -5.32 24.75
N ARG A 265 7.12 -3.99 24.82
CA ARG A 265 7.18 -3.26 26.09
C ARG A 265 6.08 -3.66 27.07
N SER A 266 4.86 -3.92 26.56
CA SER A 266 3.79 -4.45 27.40
C SER A 266 4.10 -5.86 27.91
N GLN A 267 4.67 -6.71 27.07
CA GLN A 267 5.08 -8.06 27.45
C GLN A 267 6.22 -8.06 28.48
N GLU A 268 7.19 -7.13 28.36
CA GLU A 268 8.28 -6.95 29.31
C GLU A 268 7.74 -6.56 30.70
N ALA A 269 6.80 -5.60 30.78
CA ALA A 269 6.16 -5.19 32.01
C ALA A 269 5.39 -6.36 32.68
N MET A 270 4.68 -7.16 31.90
CA MET A 270 3.99 -8.36 32.40
C MET A 270 4.96 -9.40 32.95
N ARG A 271 6.10 -9.64 32.30
CA ARG A 271 7.14 -10.54 32.81
C ARG A 271 7.77 -10.03 34.10
N GLY A 272 7.73 -8.72 34.33
CA GLY A 272 8.12 -8.08 35.59
C GLY A 272 7.09 -8.20 36.73
N GLY A 273 5.94 -8.88 36.48
CA GLY A 273 4.90 -9.08 37.48
C GLY A 273 3.78 -8.04 37.50
N VAL A 274 3.78 -7.10 36.56
CA VAL A 274 2.72 -6.08 36.44
C VAL A 274 1.46 -6.73 35.86
N PRO A 275 0.25 -6.49 36.43
CA PRO A 275 -1.00 -6.99 35.89
C PRO A 275 -1.18 -6.58 34.42
N ALA A 276 -1.79 -7.45 33.59
CA ALA A 276 -1.91 -7.25 32.13
C ALA A 276 -2.48 -5.87 31.75
N ARG A 277 -3.48 -5.40 32.47
CA ARG A 277 -4.08 -4.09 32.21
C ARG A 277 -3.12 -2.92 32.44
N GLU A 278 -2.35 -2.95 33.51
CA GLU A 278 -1.37 -1.93 33.84
C GLU A 278 -0.14 -2.01 32.91
N ALA A 279 0.30 -3.24 32.61
CA ALA A 279 1.41 -3.50 31.70
C ALA A 279 1.16 -2.95 30.27
N VAL A 280 -0.06 -3.04 29.76
CA VAL A 280 -0.44 -2.44 28.49
C VAL A 280 -0.32 -0.93 28.52
N LEU A 281 -0.83 -0.28 29.58
CA LEU A 281 -0.76 1.18 29.73
C LEU A 281 0.68 1.67 29.90
N GLU A 282 1.48 0.94 30.67
CA GLU A 282 2.89 1.24 30.89
C GLU A 282 3.70 1.07 29.58
N GLY A 283 3.49 -0.02 28.85
CA GLY A 283 4.14 -0.26 27.56
C GLY A 283 3.85 0.82 26.55
N ILE A 284 2.59 1.26 26.43
CA ILE A 284 2.19 2.34 25.52
C ILE A 284 2.80 3.67 25.98
N SER A 285 2.75 4.00 27.28
CA SER A 285 3.30 5.25 27.80
C SER A 285 4.82 5.35 27.57
N ARG A 286 5.56 4.25 27.79
CA ARG A 286 7.01 4.19 27.57
C ARG A 286 7.40 4.28 26.09
N SER A 287 6.59 3.70 25.20
CA SER A 287 6.85 3.70 23.76
C SER A 287 6.32 4.95 23.04
N ALA A 288 5.36 5.69 23.62
CA ALA A 288 4.66 6.80 22.97
C ALA A 288 5.60 7.89 22.40
N LYS A 289 6.65 8.27 23.11
CA LYS A 289 7.60 9.30 22.65
C LYS A 289 8.35 8.84 21.40
N VAL A 290 8.84 7.60 21.40
CA VAL A 290 9.61 7.04 20.28
C VAL A 290 8.71 6.87 19.05
N VAL A 291 7.53 6.28 19.24
CA VAL A 291 6.55 6.08 18.15
C VAL A 291 6.14 7.42 17.53
N THR A 292 5.88 8.44 18.35
CA THR A 292 5.46 9.75 17.83
C THR A 292 6.58 10.48 17.12
N SER A 293 7.81 10.46 17.67
CA SER A 293 8.94 11.10 16.97
C SER A 293 9.22 10.44 15.62
N ALA A 294 9.16 9.11 15.57
CA ALA A 294 9.31 8.38 14.31
C ALA A 294 8.16 8.68 13.35
N ALA A 295 6.91 8.74 13.82
CA ALA A 295 5.76 9.08 12.98
C ALA A 295 5.89 10.51 12.40
N ILE A 296 6.33 11.50 13.17
CA ILE A 296 6.57 12.86 12.68
C ILE A 296 7.61 12.86 11.56
N VAL A 297 8.72 12.16 11.73
CA VAL A 297 9.77 12.04 10.70
C VAL A 297 9.18 11.41 9.43
N MET A 298 8.45 10.29 9.55
CA MET A 298 7.87 9.61 8.40
C MET A 298 6.81 10.44 7.68
N VAL A 299 5.92 11.11 8.43
CA VAL A 299 4.92 12.03 7.86
C VAL A 299 5.60 13.17 7.12
N THR A 300 6.71 13.71 7.65
CA THR A 300 7.47 14.78 6.99
C THR A 300 8.13 14.26 5.70
N VAL A 301 8.76 13.09 5.73
CA VAL A 301 9.40 12.48 4.55
C VAL A 301 8.39 12.16 3.46
N PHE A 302 7.28 11.50 3.78
CA PHE A 302 6.24 11.19 2.81
C PHE A 302 5.48 12.44 2.37
N GLY A 303 5.28 13.41 3.28
CA GLY A 303 4.68 14.70 2.96
C GLY A 303 5.50 15.49 1.92
N ALA A 304 6.84 15.36 1.93
CA ALA A 304 7.68 15.98 0.93
C ALA A 304 7.42 15.47 -0.50
N PHE A 305 6.94 14.24 -0.67
CA PHE A 305 6.56 13.71 -1.99
C PHE A 305 5.35 14.43 -2.59
N VAL A 306 4.50 15.04 -1.77
CA VAL A 306 3.38 15.86 -2.24
C VAL A 306 3.87 17.12 -2.99
N ALA A 307 5.09 17.58 -2.72
CA ALA A 307 5.70 18.70 -3.42
C ALA A 307 6.28 18.33 -4.78
N LEU A 308 6.37 17.04 -5.14
CA LEU A 308 6.88 16.60 -6.43
C LEU A 308 5.89 16.90 -7.57
N HIS A 309 6.39 16.97 -8.80
CA HIS A 309 5.62 17.32 -10.00
C HIS A 309 4.94 16.12 -10.69
N LEU A 310 4.96 14.94 -10.07
CA LEU A 310 4.35 13.71 -10.57
C LEU A 310 3.12 13.38 -9.75
N ALA A 311 1.95 13.28 -10.37
CA ALA A 311 0.69 12.98 -9.69
C ALA A 311 0.75 11.64 -8.90
N GLU A 312 1.39 10.62 -9.46
CA GLU A 312 1.60 9.32 -8.80
C GLU A 312 2.40 9.47 -7.50
N MET A 313 3.48 10.26 -7.50
CA MET A 313 4.29 10.51 -6.30
C MET A 313 3.54 11.31 -5.25
N LYS A 314 2.71 12.28 -5.67
CA LYS A 314 1.81 13.02 -4.77
C LYS A 314 0.80 12.09 -4.11
N GLN A 315 0.17 11.19 -4.88
CA GLN A 315 -0.76 10.19 -4.39
C GLN A 315 -0.10 9.26 -3.35
N MET A 316 1.08 8.73 -3.67
CA MET A 316 1.85 7.87 -2.76
C MET A 316 2.23 8.60 -1.48
N GLY A 317 2.82 9.79 -1.60
CA GLY A 317 3.29 10.58 -0.47
C GLY A 317 2.16 10.98 0.48
N PHE A 318 1.07 11.50 -0.07
CA PHE A 318 -0.12 11.86 0.71
C PHE A 318 -0.70 10.63 1.44
N CYS A 319 -0.90 9.54 0.71
CA CYS A 319 -1.51 8.35 1.28
C CYS A 319 -0.65 7.71 2.38
N LEU A 320 0.67 7.61 2.18
CA LEU A 320 1.59 7.09 3.19
C LEU A 320 1.66 8.01 4.41
N ALA A 321 1.71 9.32 4.21
CA ALA A 321 1.70 10.29 5.32
C ALA A 321 0.40 10.18 6.14
N ALA A 322 -0.75 10.13 5.47
CA ALA A 322 -2.06 9.95 6.10
C ALA A 322 -2.15 8.60 6.84
N ALA A 323 -1.69 7.51 6.21
CA ALA A 323 -1.68 6.18 6.80
C ALA A 323 -0.85 6.13 8.09
N VAL A 324 0.38 6.67 8.06
CA VAL A 324 1.26 6.72 9.25
C VAL A 324 0.63 7.58 10.35
N LEU A 325 0.00 8.70 9.99
CA LEU A 325 -0.67 9.55 10.97
C LEU A 325 -1.87 8.84 11.62
N LEU A 326 -2.72 8.20 10.82
CA LEU A 326 -3.86 7.42 11.31
C LEU A 326 -3.40 6.23 12.19
N ASP A 327 -2.35 5.53 11.76
CA ASP A 327 -1.79 4.41 12.53
C ASP A 327 -1.23 4.89 13.86
N ALA A 328 -0.42 5.95 13.89
CA ALA A 328 0.20 6.45 15.10
C ALA A 328 -0.82 7.05 16.10
N VAL A 329 -1.83 7.78 15.60
CA VAL A 329 -2.77 8.52 16.47
C VAL A 329 -4.00 7.67 16.80
N VAL A 330 -4.68 7.14 15.78
CA VAL A 330 -5.96 6.44 16.01
C VAL A 330 -5.72 4.99 16.42
N ILE A 331 -4.95 4.24 15.61
CA ILE A 331 -4.76 2.81 15.87
C ILE A 331 -3.99 2.59 17.17
N ARG A 332 -2.86 3.26 17.36
CA ARG A 332 -1.95 2.97 18.49
C ARG A 332 -2.33 3.63 19.80
N LEU A 333 -2.93 4.82 19.75
CA LEU A 333 -3.27 5.53 20.99
C LEU A 333 -4.73 5.30 21.43
N MET A 334 -5.61 4.84 20.51
CA MET A 334 -7.03 4.65 20.83
C MET A 334 -7.47 3.19 20.64
N VAL A 335 -7.29 2.61 19.45
CA VAL A 335 -7.85 1.28 19.12
C VAL A 335 -7.09 0.16 19.81
N LEU A 336 -5.76 0.10 19.63
CA LEU A 336 -4.91 -0.96 20.20
C LEU A 336 -4.99 -1.04 21.72
N PRO A 337 -4.87 0.08 22.49
CA PRO A 337 -5.07 0.06 23.95
C PRO A 337 -6.45 -0.45 24.32
N SER A 338 -7.50 0.04 23.66
CA SER A 338 -8.88 -0.35 23.98
C SER A 338 -9.09 -1.85 23.76
N VAL A 339 -8.61 -2.41 22.67
CA VAL A 339 -8.68 -3.85 22.39
C VAL A 339 -7.92 -4.67 23.43
N LEU A 340 -6.69 -4.29 23.74
CA LEU A 340 -5.86 -5.02 24.70
C LEU A 340 -6.42 -4.92 26.13
N LEU A 341 -7.00 -3.76 26.51
CA LEU A 341 -7.66 -3.58 27.81
C LEU A 341 -8.92 -4.42 27.97
N LEU A 342 -9.68 -4.61 26.87
CA LEU A 342 -10.90 -5.43 26.84
C LEU A 342 -10.58 -6.92 26.86
N LEU A 343 -9.55 -7.34 26.19
CA LEU A 343 -9.14 -8.75 26.12
C LEU A 343 -8.35 -9.20 27.36
N GLY A 344 -7.61 -8.28 28.00
CA GLY A 344 -6.77 -8.59 29.15
C GLY A 344 -5.84 -9.78 28.90
N ASP A 345 -5.87 -10.79 29.81
CA ASP A 345 -5.03 -11.99 29.67
C ASP A 345 -5.32 -12.83 28.42
N ARG A 346 -6.53 -12.75 27.86
CA ARG A 346 -6.90 -13.50 26.64
C ARG A 346 -6.12 -13.05 25.41
N ALA A 347 -5.62 -11.80 25.40
CA ALA A 347 -4.81 -11.30 24.31
C ALA A 347 -3.51 -12.11 24.13
N TRP A 348 -3.03 -12.80 25.16
CA TRP A 348 -1.75 -13.53 25.16
C TRP A 348 -1.91 -15.03 24.89
N TRP A 349 -3.08 -15.51 24.49
CA TRP A 349 -3.30 -16.92 24.17
C TRP A 349 -2.47 -17.34 22.93
N PRO A 350 -1.88 -18.57 22.89
CA PRO A 350 -1.96 -19.68 23.86
C PRO A 350 -0.95 -19.60 25.02
N LEU A 351 0.11 -18.85 24.91
CA LEU A 351 1.20 -18.78 25.90
C LEU A 351 1.09 -17.49 26.72
N ARG A 352 0.52 -17.58 27.91
CA ARG A 352 0.55 -16.47 28.87
C ARG A 352 1.98 -16.22 29.35
N PRO A 353 2.45 -14.98 29.45
CA PRO A 353 3.68 -14.68 30.15
C PRO A 353 3.58 -15.21 31.57
N ALA A 354 4.53 -16.04 32.01
CA ALA A 354 4.53 -16.58 33.34
C ALA A 354 4.59 -15.42 34.36
N HIS A 355 3.55 -15.26 35.18
CA HIS A 355 3.64 -14.46 36.37
C HIS A 355 4.72 -15.08 37.27
N ARG A 356 5.83 -14.40 37.47
CA ARG A 356 6.69 -14.69 38.63
C ARG A 356 5.88 -14.28 39.84
N THR A 357 5.13 -15.20 40.39
CA THR A 357 4.58 -15.05 41.73
C THR A 357 5.78 -14.81 42.66
N GLY A 358 5.82 -13.59 43.23
CA GLY A 358 6.79 -13.22 44.25
C GLY A 358 6.58 -14.02 45.55
N GLN A 359 7.04 -15.26 45.57
CA GLN A 359 7.11 -16.12 46.76
C GLN A 359 8.56 -16.54 47.09
N ALA A 360 9.54 -15.70 46.76
CA ALA A 360 10.91 -15.94 47.14
C ALA A 360 11.46 -14.77 48.03
N GLY A 361 10.61 -14.20 48.86
CA GLY A 361 11.01 -13.04 49.72
C GLY A 361 10.57 -13.13 51.17
N GLN A 362 9.94 -14.18 51.63
CA GLN A 362 9.51 -14.30 53.05
C GLN A 362 10.12 -15.47 53.81
N GLU A 363 10.88 -16.35 53.23
CA GLU A 363 11.59 -17.40 53.99
C GLU A 363 13.02 -17.05 54.39
N GLY A 364 13.54 -15.91 54.02
CA GLY A 364 14.92 -15.46 54.34
C GLY A 364 15.06 -14.62 55.64
N TYR A 365 13.96 -14.07 56.18
CA TYR A 365 14.03 -13.18 57.38
C TYR A 365 13.62 -13.84 58.71
N ALA A 366 13.10 -15.05 58.70
CA ALA A 366 12.75 -15.78 59.94
C ALA A 366 13.90 -16.60 60.54
N GLY A 367 15.06 -16.71 59.86
CA GLY A 367 16.19 -17.53 60.28
C GLY A 367 17.37 -16.81 60.94
N GLN A 368 17.35 -15.47 61.04
CA GLN A 368 18.48 -14.69 61.60
C GLN A 368 18.17 -13.91 62.88
N ALA A 369 17.02 -14.15 63.49
CA ALA A 369 16.69 -13.53 64.80
C ALA A 369 17.05 -14.38 66.02
N GLY A 370 17.98 -15.34 65.89
CA GLY A 370 18.26 -16.28 66.97
C GLY A 370 19.70 -16.72 67.13
N LEU A 371 20.70 -15.82 67.07
CA LEU A 371 22.06 -16.13 67.60
C LEU A 371 22.82 -14.87 68.01
N LYS A 372 22.62 -14.46 69.29
CA LYS A 372 23.62 -14.10 70.32
C LYS A 372 24.52 -12.90 70.05
N GLU A 373 24.40 -11.84 70.80
CA GLU A 373 24.95 -11.71 72.16
C GLU A 373 26.08 -12.68 72.49
N ASN A 374 27.31 -12.25 72.25
CA ASN A 374 28.44 -12.32 73.22
C ASN A 374 29.74 -11.81 72.59
N THR A 375 30.38 -11.02 73.46
CA THR A 375 31.85 -10.70 73.69
C THR A 375 32.51 -9.72 72.75
N ILE A 376 32.58 -8.54 73.29
CA ILE A 376 33.72 -7.64 73.19
C ILE A 376 34.96 -8.33 73.77
N PRO A 377 36.16 -8.20 73.20
CA PRO A 377 37.23 -7.48 73.92
C PRO A 377 37.92 -6.41 73.08
N THR A 378 38.23 -5.40 73.84
CA THR A 378 39.08 -4.25 73.68
C THR A 378 40.44 -4.48 73.06
N ALA A 379 40.92 -3.38 72.49
CA ALA A 379 42.23 -2.81 72.50
C ALA A 379 43.37 -3.31 71.60
N GLY A 380 43.99 -2.37 70.98
CA GLY A 380 45.40 -2.34 70.75
C GLY A 380 45.85 -1.99 69.34
N ALA A 381 46.07 -0.71 69.15
CA ALA A 381 47.34 -0.13 68.85
C ALA A 381 48.00 -0.33 67.47
N LEU A 382 48.20 0.78 66.84
CA LEU A 382 49.44 1.25 66.19
C LEU A 382 49.82 0.67 64.82
N GLU A 383 49.80 1.50 63.89
CA GLU A 383 50.98 2.26 63.36
C GLU A 383 51.55 1.68 62.04
N ASN A 384 51.63 2.54 61.12
CA ASN A 384 52.68 2.81 60.14
C ASN A 384 52.86 2.00 58.87
N VAL A 385 53.07 2.83 57.90
CA VAL A 385 54.07 2.78 56.80
C VAL A 385 53.65 2.35 55.43
N ARG A 386 53.56 3.29 54.65
CA ARG A 386 53.96 3.80 53.33
C ARG A 386 52.92 3.82 52.31
#